data_44a204a1fdc7deeb5161a887b766d716
#
_entry.id   44a204a1fdc7deeb5161a887b766d716
#
_cell.length_a   1.000
_cell.length_b   1.000
_cell.length_c   1.000
_cell.angle_alpha   90.00
_cell.angle_beta   90.00
_cell.angle_gamma   90.00
#
_symmetry.space_group_name_H-M   'P 1'
#
loop_
_entity.id
_entity.type
_entity.pdbx_description
1 polymer ?
#
loop_
_entity_poly.entity_id
_entity_poly.type
_entity_poly.pdbx_seq_one_letter_code
_entity_poly.pdbx_strand_id
1 'polypeptide(L)'
;MRIVVKVGTSTLAYPTGRLNIRHAEELVKVLSDLKNEGHEVILVSSGAIGMGVGKLSLPARPKDTTTKQACAAVGQCELMYTYDRLFSAYDHTVAQILLTGVDVEHTERRVNIQNTLTRLLELGALPIINENDSVATDEITSIGDNDTLAAIVACCCKADLLVLLSDIDGLYTAHRPRRLCQAVRLGQEGDRRKRSSRQVRRERHHGRRYLVRYDQLR
;
A
#
# COMPACT_ATOMS: atom_id res chain seq x y z
N MET A 1 18.66 -1.56 -2.63
CA MET A 1 17.53 -2.49 -2.38
C MET A 1 16.27 -1.89 -2.97
N ARG A 2 15.33 -2.73 -3.43
CA ARG A 2 13.99 -2.30 -3.83
C ARG A 2 13.00 -2.54 -2.68
N ILE A 3 12.39 -1.47 -2.19
CA ILE A 3 11.56 -1.47 -0.98
C ILE A 3 10.15 -1.05 -1.36
N VAL A 4 9.16 -1.86 -1.01
CA VAL A 4 7.73 -1.51 -1.11
C VAL A 4 7.24 -1.19 0.29
N VAL A 5 6.70 0.01 0.47
CA VAL A 5 6.12 0.46 1.74
C VAL A 5 4.63 0.67 1.54
N LYS A 6 3.81 0.05 2.39
CA LYS A 6 2.35 0.27 2.40
C LYS A 6 1.95 1.10 3.60
N VAL A 7 1.13 2.11 3.37
CA VAL A 7 0.54 2.92 4.43
C VAL A 7 -0.98 2.89 4.39
N GLY A 8 -1.60 2.63 5.53
CA GLY A 8 -3.06 2.55 5.68
C GLY A 8 -3.71 3.92 5.91
N THR A 9 -5.04 3.98 5.69
CA THR A 9 -5.84 5.19 5.93
C THR A 9 -5.78 5.65 7.38
N SER A 10 -5.81 4.72 8.35
CA SER A 10 -5.75 5.03 9.78
C SER A 10 -4.46 5.74 10.19
N THR A 11 -3.37 5.49 9.46
CA THR A 11 -2.08 6.16 9.69
C THR A 11 -2.06 7.57 9.08
N LEU A 12 -2.69 7.76 7.92
CA LEU A 12 -2.60 9.00 7.14
C LEU A 12 -3.75 9.98 7.41
N ALA A 13 -4.88 9.54 7.93
CA ALA A 13 -6.05 10.39 8.08
C ALA A 13 -6.61 10.36 9.51
N TYR A 14 -7.13 11.50 9.94
CA TYR A 14 -7.96 11.59 11.13
C TYR A 14 -9.34 10.94 10.90
N PRO A 15 -10.09 10.61 11.95
CA PRO A 15 -11.48 10.13 11.82
C PRO A 15 -12.40 11.10 11.07
N THR A 16 -12.03 12.38 11.00
CA THR A 16 -12.75 13.42 10.24
C THR A 16 -12.53 13.32 8.72
N GLY A 17 -11.71 12.37 8.25
CA GLY A 17 -11.29 12.26 6.84
C GLY A 17 -10.20 13.25 6.42
N ARG A 18 -9.81 14.17 7.30
CA ARG A 18 -8.70 15.10 7.01
C ARG A 18 -7.36 14.40 7.16
N LEU A 19 -6.41 14.78 6.31
CA LEU A 19 -5.05 14.27 6.35
C LEU A 19 -4.37 14.60 7.69
N ASN A 20 -3.70 13.62 8.27
CA ASN A 20 -2.75 13.83 9.35
C ASN A 20 -1.43 14.30 8.74
N ILE A 21 -1.28 15.61 8.62
CA ILE A 21 -0.13 16.25 7.96
C ILE A 21 1.17 15.77 8.58
N ARG A 22 1.24 15.74 9.92
CA ARG A 22 2.46 15.33 10.63
C ARG A 22 2.90 13.92 10.25
N HIS A 23 1.99 12.95 10.25
CA HIS A 23 2.33 11.57 9.87
C HIS A 23 2.71 11.47 8.38
N ALA A 24 2.06 12.24 7.51
CA ALA A 24 2.42 12.26 6.09
C ALA A 24 3.82 12.86 5.87
N GLU A 25 4.16 13.95 6.57
CA GLU A 25 5.50 14.56 6.54
C GLU A 25 6.58 13.61 7.07
N GLU A 26 6.34 12.97 8.22
CA GLU A 26 7.26 11.99 8.81
C GLU A 26 7.50 10.81 7.85
N LEU A 27 6.43 10.27 7.25
CA LEU A 27 6.54 9.20 6.25
C LEU A 27 7.37 9.64 5.05
N VAL A 28 7.04 10.78 4.44
CA VAL A 28 7.74 11.30 3.27
C VAL A 28 9.22 11.54 3.58
N LYS A 29 9.54 12.08 4.75
CA LYS A 29 10.91 12.30 5.18
C LYS A 29 11.72 11.01 5.23
N VAL A 30 11.18 9.98 5.89
CA VAL A 30 11.85 8.66 5.98
C VAL A 30 12.02 8.01 4.59
N LEU A 31 10.99 8.09 3.73
CA LEU A 31 11.07 7.53 2.38
C LEU A 31 12.08 8.29 1.50
N SER A 32 12.20 9.60 1.70
CA SER A 32 13.19 10.45 1.02
C SER A 32 14.62 10.10 1.47
N ASP A 33 14.82 9.88 2.77
CA ASP A 33 16.12 9.44 3.30
C ASP A 33 16.53 8.10 2.69
N LEU A 34 15.65 7.11 2.68
CA LEU A 34 15.92 5.81 2.03
C LEU A 34 16.25 5.95 0.55
N LYS A 35 15.56 6.84 -0.16
CA LYS A 35 15.81 7.08 -1.56
C LYS A 35 17.18 7.76 -1.77
N ASN A 36 17.55 8.70 -0.92
CA ASN A 36 18.85 9.37 -0.94
C ASN A 36 20.01 8.42 -0.58
N GLU A 37 19.76 7.38 0.23
CA GLU A 37 20.69 6.29 0.48
C GLU A 37 20.88 5.34 -0.72
N GLY A 38 20.19 5.59 -1.84
CA GLY A 38 20.29 4.81 -3.07
C GLY A 38 19.35 3.61 -3.12
N HIS A 39 18.30 3.58 -2.31
CA HIS A 39 17.26 2.57 -2.40
C HIS A 39 16.19 2.94 -3.44
N GLU A 40 15.66 1.94 -4.11
CA GLU A 40 14.46 2.08 -4.95
C GLU A 40 13.22 1.95 -4.05
N VAL A 41 12.44 3.02 -3.92
CA VAL A 41 11.28 3.09 -3.04
C VAL A 41 9.99 3.15 -3.83
N ILE A 42 9.03 2.31 -3.47
CA ILE A 42 7.66 2.28 -4.00
C ILE A 42 6.71 2.44 -2.83
N LEU A 43 5.77 3.37 -2.92
CA LEU A 43 4.74 3.59 -1.90
C LEU A 43 3.39 3.03 -2.36
N VAL A 44 2.76 2.18 -1.56
CA VAL A 44 1.36 1.79 -1.73
C VAL A 44 0.54 2.52 -0.68
N SER A 45 -0.31 3.44 -1.12
CA SER A 45 -1.04 4.34 -0.24
C SER A 45 -2.53 4.11 -0.29
N SER A 46 -3.17 4.18 0.87
CA SER A 46 -4.62 4.24 1.02
C SER A 46 -5.08 5.67 1.29
N GLY A 47 -6.40 5.86 1.43
CA GLY A 47 -6.96 7.09 1.98
C GLY A 47 -7.71 7.97 0.98
N ALA A 48 -7.75 7.62 -0.31
CA ALA A 48 -8.42 8.42 -1.33
C ALA A 48 -9.89 8.70 -0.99
N ILE A 49 -10.69 7.67 -0.67
CA ILE A 49 -12.11 7.87 -0.29
C ILE A 49 -12.23 8.82 0.92
N GLY A 50 -11.40 8.63 1.95
CA GLY A 50 -11.45 9.48 3.16
C GLY A 50 -11.13 10.94 2.86
N MET A 51 -10.09 11.19 2.06
CA MET A 51 -9.73 12.55 1.63
C MET A 51 -10.82 13.18 0.77
N GLY A 52 -11.48 12.41 -0.10
CA GLY A 52 -12.63 12.88 -0.87
C GLY A 52 -13.81 13.26 -0.01
N VAL A 53 -14.12 12.47 1.02
CA VAL A 53 -15.15 12.81 2.02
C VAL A 53 -14.84 14.16 2.68
N GLY A 54 -13.61 14.36 3.11
CA GLY A 54 -13.16 15.62 3.71
C GLY A 54 -13.19 16.80 2.74
N LYS A 55 -12.74 16.61 1.50
CA LYS A 55 -12.70 17.66 0.45
C LYS A 55 -14.11 18.09 0.01
N LEU A 56 -15.02 17.14 -0.12
CA LEU A 56 -16.42 17.37 -0.46
C LEU A 56 -17.26 17.79 0.75
N SER A 57 -16.67 17.88 1.93
CA SER A 57 -17.35 18.25 3.18
C SER A 57 -18.58 17.39 3.47
N LEU A 58 -18.52 16.09 3.16
CA LEU A 58 -19.62 15.19 3.46
C LEU A 58 -19.72 14.94 4.98
N PRO A 59 -20.94 14.87 5.53
CA PRO A 59 -21.15 14.75 6.99
C PRO A 59 -20.70 13.39 7.54
N ALA A 60 -20.62 12.36 6.68
CA ALA A 60 -20.19 11.02 7.03
C ALA A 60 -19.61 10.27 5.82
N ARG A 61 -18.89 9.16 6.11
CA ARG A 61 -18.41 8.28 5.05
C ARG A 61 -19.59 7.62 4.32
N PRO A 62 -19.67 7.72 2.98
CA PRO A 62 -20.76 7.15 2.20
C PRO A 62 -20.82 5.64 2.32
N LYS A 63 -22.03 5.08 2.26
CA LYS A 63 -22.25 3.64 2.26
C LYS A 63 -22.43 3.08 0.85
N ASP A 64 -23.01 3.87 -0.05
CA ASP A 64 -23.27 3.47 -1.42
C ASP A 64 -21.98 3.54 -2.27
N THR A 65 -21.87 2.64 -3.23
CA THR A 65 -20.69 2.49 -4.10
C THR A 65 -20.45 3.71 -4.97
N THR A 66 -21.49 4.28 -5.56
CA THR A 66 -21.38 5.43 -6.47
C THR A 66 -20.77 6.65 -5.76
N THR A 67 -21.24 6.95 -4.56
CA THR A 67 -20.68 8.08 -3.80
C THR A 67 -19.26 7.77 -3.29
N LYS A 68 -18.95 6.51 -2.93
CA LYS A 68 -17.56 6.09 -2.61
C LYS A 68 -16.63 6.30 -3.80
N GLN A 69 -17.03 5.88 -5.00
CA GLN A 69 -16.26 6.05 -6.24
C GLN A 69 -16.03 7.54 -6.56
N ALA A 70 -17.06 8.38 -6.42
CA ALA A 70 -16.92 9.83 -6.59
C ALA A 70 -15.95 10.43 -5.55
N CYS A 71 -16.07 10.02 -4.28
CA CYS A 71 -15.12 10.41 -3.25
C CYS A 71 -13.69 9.96 -3.57
N ALA A 72 -13.51 8.72 -4.06
CA ALA A 72 -12.21 8.21 -4.44
C ALA A 72 -11.57 9.06 -5.54
N ALA A 73 -12.33 9.42 -6.58
CA ALA A 73 -11.86 10.25 -7.68
C ALA A 73 -11.37 11.63 -7.19
N VAL A 74 -12.16 12.32 -6.37
CA VAL A 74 -11.78 13.62 -5.79
C VAL A 74 -10.60 13.48 -4.82
N GLY A 75 -10.66 12.48 -3.96
CA GLY A 75 -9.66 12.30 -2.92
C GLY A 75 -8.32 11.77 -3.43
N GLN A 76 -8.30 10.99 -4.51
CA GLN A 76 -7.06 10.53 -5.14
C GLN A 76 -6.28 11.72 -5.73
N CYS A 77 -6.97 12.69 -6.33
CA CYS A 77 -6.35 13.92 -6.80
C CYS A 77 -5.69 14.69 -5.65
N GLU A 78 -6.40 14.88 -4.54
CA GLU A 78 -5.89 15.57 -3.35
C GLU A 78 -4.72 14.82 -2.69
N LEU A 79 -4.79 13.49 -2.64
CA LEU A 79 -3.75 12.62 -2.11
C LEU A 79 -2.46 12.76 -2.91
N MET A 80 -2.55 12.71 -4.24
CA MET A 80 -1.37 12.87 -5.12
C MET A 80 -0.80 14.27 -5.06
N TYR A 81 -1.64 15.31 -5.06
CA TYR A 81 -1.20 16.69 -4.87
C TYR A 81 -0.42 16.87 -3.55
N THR A 82 -0.91 16.24 -2.48
CA THR A 82 -0.23 16.30 -1.18
C THR A 82 1.13 15.61 -1.22
N TYR A 83 1.22 14.40 -1.77
CA TYR A 83 2.49 13.69 -1.89
C TYR A 83 3.46 14.42 -2.80
N ASP A 84 3.01 14.90 -3.96
CA ASP A 84 3.85 15.67 -4.87
C ASP A 84 4.46 16.88 -4.17
N ARG A 85 3.66 17.66 -3.46
CA ARG A 85 4.12 18.81 -2.70
C ARG A 85 5.13 18.45 -1.61
N LEU A 86 4.88 17.35 -0.88
CA LEU A 86 5.77 16.94 0.21
C LEU A 86 7.08 16.36 -0.30
N PHE A 87 7.07 15.52 -1.33
CA PHE A 87 8.27 14.93 -1.92
C PHE A 87 9.08 15.95 -2.71
N SER A 88 8.45 16.93 -3.33
CA SER A 88 9.14 18.03 -4.02
C SER A 88 10.03 18.86 -3.07
N ALA A 89 9.70 18.93 -1.77
CA ALA A 89 10.54 19.57 -0.78
C ALA A 89 11.91 18.85 -0.57
N TYR A 90 12.03 17.60 -1.02
CA TYR A 90 13.23 16.78 -0.99
C TYR A 90 13.76 16.46 -2.39
N ASP A 91 13.33 17.22 -3.41
CA ASP A 91 13.73 17.07 -4.82
C ASP A 91 13.41 15.68 -5.41
N HIS A 92 12.28 15.10 -4.99
CA HIS A 92 11.80 13.83 -5.52
C HIS A 92 10.56 13.98 -6.39
N THR A 93 10.61 13.39 -7.58
CA THR A 93 9.47 13.28 -8.48
C THR A 93 8.64 12.06 -8.12
N VAL A 94 7.33 12.24 -7.97
CA VAL A 94 6.39 11.15 -7.74
C VAL A 94 5.66 10.75 -9.01
N ALA A 95 5.22 9.49 -9.10
CA ALA A 95 4.43 9.01 -10.23
C ALA A 95 3.22 8.22 -9.73
N GLN A 96 2.01 8.53 -10.22
CA GLN A 96 0.79 7.82 -9.86
C GLN A 96 0.62 6.55 -10.69
N ILE A 97 0.26 5.43 -10.02
CA ILE A 97 -0.23 4.22 -10.66
C ILE A 97 -1.50 3.77 -9.94
N LEU A 98 -2.59 3.59 -10.69
CA LEU A 98 -3.85 3.07 -10.17
C LEU A 98 -4.12 1.71 -10.78
N LEU A 99 -4.42 0.72 -9.93
CA LEU A 99 -4.61 -0.67 -10.31
C LEU A 99 -5.96 -1.19 -9.85
N THR A 100 -6.51 -2.13 -10.61
CA THR A 100 -7.67 -2.94 -10.21
C THR A 100 -7.28 -4.41 -10.10
N GLY A 101 -8.13 -5.25 -9.53
CA GLY A 101 -7.94 -6.71 -9.50
C GLY A 101 -7.72 -7.29 -10.88
N VAL A 102 -8.47 -6.82 -11.88
CA VAL A 102 -8.33 -7.25 -13.28
C VAL A 102 -6.94 -6.97 -13.83
N ASP A 103 -6.33 -5.82 -13.48
CA ASP A 103 -5.01 -5.44 -13.99
C ASP A 103 -3.91 -6.36 -13.45
N VAL A 104 -4.05 -6.85 -12.23
CA VAL A 104 -3.06 -7.74 -11.61
C VAL A 104 -3.28 -9.23 -11.95
N GLU A 105 -4.49 -9.62 -12.28
CA GLU A 105 -4.82 -10.99 -12.71
C GLU A 105 -4.45 -11.24 -14.17
N HIS A 106 -4.63 -10.25 -15.05
CA HIS A 106 -4.40 -10.39 -16.48
C HIS A 106 -2.90 -10.34 -16.80
N THR A 107 -2.36 -11.39 -17.41
CA THR A 107 -0.92 -11.57 -17.63
C THR A 107 -0.27 -10.41 -18.39
N GLU A 108 -0.87 -9.96 -19.49
CA GLU A 108 -0.34 -8.88 -20.32
C GLU A 108 -0.31 -7.54 -19.55
N ARG A 109 -1.40 -7.20 -18.83
CA ARG A 109 -1.47 -6.00 -18.01
C ARG A 109 -0.44 -6.01 -16.88
N ARG A 110 -0.26 -7.17 -16.25
CA ARG A 110 0.76 -7.36 -15.22
C ARG A 110 2.19 -7.13 -15.76
N VAL A 111 2.49 -7.58 -16.96
CA VAL A 111 3.78 -7.28 -17.63
C VAL A 111 3.93 -5.77 -17.87
N ASN A 112 2.88 -5.09 -18.34
CA ASN A 112 2.90 -3.64 -18.52
C ASN A 112 3.11 -2.88 -17.22
N ILE A 113 2.46 -3.30 -16.12
CA ILE A 113 2.68 -2.74 -14.78
C ILE A 113 4.14 -2.91 -14.38
N GLN A 114 4.71 -4.11 -14.54
CA GLN A 114 6.10 -4.39 -14.21
C GLN A 114 7.06 -3.51 -15.01
N ASN A 115 6.85 -3.37 -16.32
CA ASN A 115 7.67 -2.54 -17.20
C ASN A 115 7.60 -1.07 -16.79
N THR A 116 6.38 -0.56 -16.50
CA THR A 116 6.17 0.82 -16.06
C THR A 116 6.87 1.09 -14.72
N LEU A 117 6.69 0.21 -13.74
CA LEU A 117 7.35 0.34 -12.44
C LEU A 117 8.88 0.34 -12.58
N THR A 118 9.42 -0.61 -13.35
CA THR A 118 10.86 -0.69 -13.59
C THR A 118 11.38 0.60 -14.23
N ARG A 119 10.69 1.09 -15.25
CA ARG A 119 11.12 2.30 -15.95
C ARG A 119 11.04 3.56 -15.10
N LEU A 120 10.00 3.70 -14.26
CA LEU A 120 9.89 4.81 -13.32
C LEU A 120 11.05 4.82 -12.30
N LEU A 121 11.40 3.66 -11.77
CA LEU A 121 12.53 3.52 -10.85
C LEU A 121 13.87 3.87 -11.52
N GLU A 122 14.10 3.42 -12.76
CA GLU A 122 15.27 3.76 -13.57
C GLU A 122 15.36 5.27 -13.84
N LEU A 123 14.22 5.93 -14.04
CA LEU A 123 14.14 7.39 -14.22
C LEU A 123 14.26 8.18 -12.90
N GLY A 124 14.42 7.49 -11.78
CA GLY A 124 14.54 8.10 -10.47
C GLY A 124 13.23 8.59 -9.86
N ALA A 125 12.08 8.31 -10.49
CA ALA A 125 10.77 8.64 -9.91
C ALA A 125 10.40 7.69 -8.75
N LEU A 126 9.54 8.16 -7.83
CA LEU A 126 8.97 7.37 -6.74
C LEU A 126 7.53 7.00 -7.11
N PRO A 127 7.25 5.73 -7.46
CA PRO A 127 5.90 5.29 -7.76
C PRO A 127 5.03 5.30 -6.50
N ILE A 128 3.83 5.91 -6.61
CA ILE A 128 2.77 5.87 -5.60
C ILE A 128 1.60 5.11 -6.18
N ILE A 129 1.28 3.99 -5.58
CA ILE A 129 0.30 3.04 -6.08
C ILE A 129 -0.92 3.03 -5.16
N ASN A 130 -2.09 3.00 -5.74
CA ASN A 130 -3.35 2.79 -5.02
C ASN A 130 -4.28 1.92 -5.86
N GLU A 131 -5.33 1.39 -5.25
CA GLU A 131 -6.43 0.80 -5.99
C GLU A 131 -7.18 1.89 -6.75
N ASN A 132 -7.67 1.56 -7.95
CA ASN A 132 -8.53 2.45 -8.73
C ASN A 132 -9.97 2.36 -8.24
N ASP A 133 -10.20 2.86 -7.03
CA ASP A 133 -11.52 2.88 -6.37
C ASP A 133 -12.60 3.59 -7.20
N SER A 134 -12.23 4.39 -8.19
CA SER A 134 -13.21 5.12 -9.03
C SER A 134 -13.93 4.19 -10.02
N VAL A 135 -13.35 3.04 -10.33
CA VAL A 135 -13.91 2.04 -11.27
C VAL A 135 -13.98 0.64 -10.66
N ALA A 136 -13.34 0.40 -9.51
CA ALA A 136 -13.40 -0.88 -8.83
C ALA A 136 -14.80 -1.09 -8.22
N THR A 137 -15.32 -2.31 -8.35
CA THR A 137 -16.56 -2.75 -7.70
C THR A 137 -16.26 -3.85 -6.70
N ASP A 138 -16.87 -3.79 -5.51
CA ASP A 138 -16.58 -4.66 -4.37
C ASP A 138 -16.70 -6.17 -4.67
N GLU A 139 -17.39 -6.57 -5.76
CA GLU A 139 -17.72 -7.97 -6.03
C GLU A 139 -16.80 -8.66 -7.05
N ILE A 140 -16.15 -7.94 -7.98
CA ILE A 140 -15.46 -8.56 -9.11
C ILE A 140 -14.06 -8.01 -9.37
N THR A 141 -13.79 -6.76 -8.99
CA THR A 141 -12.57 -6.04 -9.40
C THR A 141 -11.75 -5.51 -8.24
N SER A 142 -12.24 -5.67 -7.01
CA SER A 142 -11.52 -5.22 -5.81
C SER A 142 -10.38 -6.16 -5.46
N ILE A 143 -9.23 -5.61 -5.18
CA ILE A 143 -8.07 -6.35 -4.64
C ILE A 143 -8.33 -6.76 -3.18
N GLY A 144 -9.35 -6.19 -2.55
CA GLY A 144 -9.79 -6.47 -1.18
C GLY A 144 -9.22 -5.47 -0.18
N ASP A 145 -7.90 -5.34 -0.13
CA ASP A 145 -7.24 -4.33 0.70
C ASP A 145 -5.86 -3.95 0.13
N ASN A 146 -5.33 -2.82 0.59
CA ASN A 146 -4.04 -2.35 0.12
C ASN A 146 -2.84 -3.15 0.68
N ASP A 147 -3.03 -4.02 1.66
CA ASP A 147 -1.99 -4.97 2.10
C ASP A 147 -1.80 -6.05 1.04
N THR A 148 -2.90 -6.56 0.50
CA THR A 148 -2.89 -7.51 -0.63
C THR A 148 -2.30 -6.85 -1.88
N LEU A 149 -2.73 -5.61 -2.21
CA LEU A 149 -2.15 -4.84 -3.32
C LEU A 149 -0.63 -4.68 -3.17
N ALA A 150 -0.16 -4.31 -1.98
CA ALA A 150 1.26 -4.14 -1.71
C ALA A 150 2.04 -5.45 -1.87
N ALA A 151 1.47 -6.57 -1.45
CA ALA A 151 2.09 -7.89 -1.63
C ALA A 151 2.19 -8.26 -3.13
N ILE A 152 1.15 -7.99 -3.91
CA ILE A 152 1.14 -8.19 -5.36
C ILE A 152 2.19 -7.30 -6.04
N VAL A 153 2.22 -6.01 -5.70
CA VAL A 153 3.21 -5.06 -6.22
C VAL A 153 4.63 -5.50 -5.89
N ALA A 154 4.88 -5.92 -4.65
CA ALA A 154 6.20 -6.41 -4.23
C ALA A 154 6.64 -7.64 -5.03
N CYS A 155 5.72 -8.56 -5.33
CA CYS A 155 5.99 -9.70 -6.19
C CYS A 155 6.24 -9.27 -7.64
N CYS A 156 5.41 -8.36 -8.20
CA CYS A 156 5.54 -7.88 -9.57
C CYS A 156 6.85 -7.17 -9.83
N CYS A 157 7.28 -6.30 -8.91
CA CYS A 157 8.53 -5.55 -9.06
C CYS A 157 9.76 -6.27 -8.50
N LYS A 158 9.63 -7.50 -8.00
CA LYS A 158 10.70 -8.29 -7.37
C LYS A 158 11.38 -7.53 -6.22
N ALA A 159 10.57 -6.95 -5.34
CA ALA A 159 11.08 -6.20 -4.20
C ALA A 159 11.91 -7.07 -3.25
N ASP A 160 12.96 -6.48 -2.69
CA ASP A 160 13.78 -7.11 -1.66
C ASP A 160 13.10 -7.08 -0.30
N LEU A 161 12.27 -6.04 -0.05
CA LEU A 161 11.60 -5.78 1.23
C LEU A 161 10.18 -5.26 1.01
N LEU A 162 9.23 -5.80 1.75
CA LEU A 162 7.87 -5.27 1.90
C LEU A 162 7.65 -4.83 3.35
N VAL A 163 7.31 -3.56 3.54
CA VAL A 163 6.98 -2.97 4.84
C VAL A 163 5.49 -2.63 4.87
N LEU A 164 4.74 -3.18 5.83
CA LEU A 164 3.34 -2.89 6.05
C LEU A 164 3.21 -2.01 7.29
N LEU A 165 2.88 -0.72 7.11
CA LEU A 165 2.57 0.20 8.19
C LEU A 165 1.10 0.04 8.55
N SER A 166 0.82 -0.58 9.69
CA SER A 166 -0.51 -0.95 10.15
C SER A 166 -0.66 -0.70 11.64
N ASP A 167 -1.89 -0.53 12.09
CA ASP A 167 -2.29 -0.47 13.49
C ASP A 167 -2.37 -1.86 14.15
N ILE A 168 -2.11 -2.94 13.38
CA ILE A 168 -2.02 -4.32 13.87
C ILE A 168 -0.57 -4.66 14.16
N ASP A 169 -0.33 -5.32 15.29
CA ASP A 169 1.01 -5.65 15.79
C ASP A 169 1.67 -6.86 15.10
N GLY A 170 1.06 -7.44 14.07
CA GLY A 170 1.64 -8.54 13.29
C GLY A 170 0.65 -9.30 12.42
N LEU A 171 1.13 -10.36 11.78
CA LEU A 171 0.31 -11.26 10.97
C LEU A 171 -0.32 -12.34 11.86
N TYR A 172 -1.61 -12.57 11.74
CA TYR A 172 -2.38 -13.54 12.52
C TYR A 172 -2.97 -14.65 11.66
N THR A 173 -3.23 -15.80 12.27
CA THR A 173 -3.78 -16.99 11.60
C THR A 173 -5.27 -16.88 11.27
N ALA A 174 -5.98 -15.91 11.86
CA ALA A 174 -7.40 -15.64 11.62
C ALA A 174 -7.76 -14.19 11.95
N HIS A 175 -8.90 -13.71 11.44
CA HIS A 175 -9.45 -12.40 11.75
C HIS A 175 -9.81 -12.34 13.26
N ARG A 176 -9.34 -11.33 13.98
CA ARG A 176 -9.43 -11.23 15.44
C ARG A 176 -10.85 -11.30 16.01
N PRO A 177 -11.23 -12.37 16.69
CA PRO A 177 -12.00 -12.30 17.93
C PRO A 177 -11.03 -12.44 19.12
N ARG A 178 -11.18 -11.65 20.11
CA ARG A 178 -10.25 -11.23 21.17
C ARG A 178 -9.47 -12.30 21.98
N ARG A 179 -9.48 -13.60 21.66
CA ARG A 179 -8.82 -14.62 22.51
C ARG A 179 -8.16 -15.84 21.86
N LEU A 180 -8.12 -15.98 20.52
CA LEU A 180 -7.64 -17.23 19.89
C LEU A 180 -6.73 -17.09 18.68
N CYS A 181 -6.26 -15.90 18.34
CA CYS A 181 -5.33 -15.72 17.23
C CYS A 181 -3.89 -15.77 17.72
N GLN A 182 -3.09 -16.67 17.15
CA GLN A 182 -1.65 -16.73 17.38
C GLN A 182 -0.94 -15.86 16.33
N ALA A 183 0.00 -15.03 16.76
CA ALA A 183 0.87 -14.28 15.86
C ALA A 183 1.73 -15.25 15.03
N VAL A 184 1.75 -15.06 13.72
CA VAL A 184 2.60 -15.83 12.81
C VAL A 184 3.98 -15.17 12.79
N ARG A 185 4.98 -15.84 13.36
CA ARG A 185 6.38 -15.46 13.15
C ARG A 185 6.82 -15.92 11.77
N LEU A 186 7.17 -14.98 10.91
CA LEU A 186 7.87 -15.30 9.68
C LEU A 186 9.34 -15.49 10.05
N GLY A 187 9.77 -16.77 10.11
CA GLY A 187 11.16 -17.13 10.37
C GLY A 187 12.03 -16.88 9.14
N GLN A 188 13.30 -16.56 9.37
CA GLN A 188 14.35 -16.67 8.35
C GLN A 188 14.43 -18.11 7.85
N GLU A 189 14.78 -18.32 6.58
CA GLU A 189 15.01 -19.64 6.00
C GLU A 189 15.98 -20.46 6.87
N GLY A 190 15.44 -21.45 7.59
CA GLY A 190 16.20 -22.35 8.46
C GLY A 190 15.33 -23.37 9.18
N ASP A 191 14.07 -23.07 9.45
CA ASP A 191 13.21 -23.98 10.22
C ASP A 191 12.22 -24.76 9.33
N ARG A 192 12.69 -25.86 8.75
CA ARG A 192 11.89 -26.77 7.90
C ARG A 192 10.99 -27.75 8.70
N ARG A 193 10.85 -27.61 10.00
CA ARG A 193 10.07 -28.55 10.81
C ARG A 193 9.00 -27.84 11.64
N LYS A 194 7.87 -27.54 11.02
CA LYS A 194 6.50 -27.57 11.59
C LYS A 194 5.51 -27.05 10.55
N ARG A 195 5.13 -27.94 9.62
CA ARG A 195 3.93 -27.72 8.80
C ARG A 195 2.75 -28.38 9.51
N SER A 196 1.80 -27.58 9.94
CA SER A 196 0.44 -28.04 10.17
C SER A 196 -0.49 -27.13 9.38
N SER A 197 -1.04 -27.70 8.37
CA SER A 197 -2.19 -27.43 7.51
C SER A 197 -3.19 -26.36 7.95
N ARG A 198 -3.37 -25.29 7.14
CA ARG A 198 -4.61 -24.90 6.47
C ARG A 198 -4.37 -23.73 5.52
N GLN A 199 -4.73 -23.96 4.30
CA GLN A 199 -4.84 -23.12 3.11
C GLN A 199 -4.83 -21.59 3.30
N VAL A 200 -3.67 -21.00 3.11
CA VAL A 200 -3.50 -19.72 2.43
C VAL A 200 -3.09 -20.11 1.01
N ARG A 201 -3.81 -19.66 -0.01
CA ARG A 201 -3.46 -19.88 -1.40
C ARG A 201 -2.04 -19.38 -1.62
N ARG A 202 -1.12 -20.32 -1.81
CA ARG A 202 0.29 -20.05 -2.06
C ARG A 202 0.52 -20.01 -3.55
N GLU A 203 0.75 -18.85 -4.09
CA GLU A 203 1.58 -18.75 -5.28
C GLU A 203 3.05 -18.84 -4.83
N ARG A 204 3.73 -19.88 -5.29
CA ARG A 204 5.17 -20.07 -5.02
C ARG A 204 5.93 -19.21 -6.01
N HIS A 205 6.50 -18.11 -5.56
CA HIS A 205 7.62 -17.49 -6.23
C HIS A 205 8.81 -17.45 -5.29
N HIS A 206 9.98 -17.84 -5.82
CA HIS A 206 11.26 -17.79 -5.14
C HIS A 206 11.60 -16.31 -4.90
N GLY A 207 11.52 -15.86 -3.67
CA GLY A 207 11.84 -14.48 -3.31
C GLY A 207 11.82 -14.27 -1.81
N ARG A 208 12.79 -13.56 -1.31
CA ARG A 208 12.95 -13.20 0.10
C ARG A 208 11.75 -12.38 0.55
N ARG A 209 11.15 -12.72 1.68
CA ARG A 209 10.02 -12.00 2.29
C ARG A 209 10.44 -11.49 3.65
N TYR A 210 10.31 -10.20 3.87
CA TYR A 210 10.54 -9.58 5.16
C TYR A 210 9.31 -8.74 5.52
N LEU A 211 8.77 -8.97 6.71
CA LEU A 211 7.78 -8.11 7.33
C LEU A 211 8.51 -7.33 8.43
N VAL A 212 8.58 -6.02 8.32
CA VAL A 212 9.16 -5.15 9.36
C VAL A 212 8.04 -4.39 10.05
N ARG A 213 8.11 -4.34 11.36
CA ARG A 213 7.15 -3.74 12.26
C ARG A 213 7.46 -2.28 12.50
N TYR A 214 6.43 -1.44 12.51
CA TYR A 214 6.53 -0.03 12.88
C TYR A 214 5.85 0.22 14.22
N ASP A 215 6.61 0.22 15.31
CA ASP A 215 6.21 0.70 16.64
C ASP A 215 7.28 1.56 17.35
N GLN A 216 8.29 2.04 16.63
CA GLN A 216 9.41 2.80 17.20
C GLN A 216 9.72 4.12 16.48
N LEU A 217 8.73 4.81 15.91
CA LEU A 217 8.87 6.22 15.60
C LEU A 217 8.07 7.05 16.62
N ARG A 218 8.59 7.13 17.83
CA ARG A 218 8.26 8.15 18.84
C ARG A 218 9.48 8.99 19.14
#